data_256d37636fef759a4cc66fdc2ea48828
#
_entry.id   256d37636fef759a4cc66fdc2ea48828
#
_cell.length_a   1.000
_cell.length_b   1.000
_cell.length_c   1.000
_cell.angle_alpha   90.00
_cell.angle_beta   90.00
_cell.angle_gamma   90.00
#
_symmetry.space_group_name_H-M   'P 1'
#
loop_
_entity.id
_entity.type
_entity.pdbx_description
1 polymer ?
#
loop_
_entity_poly.entity_id
_entity_poly.type
_entity_poly.pdbx_seq_one_letter_code
_entity_poly.pdbx_strand_id
1 'polypeptide(L)'
;MSDPLAEVIAMLNLRAVLTKTIEGAGDWRVRRSDQGLSFYGVVLEGGCRLEIDQHEPQILRAGDFILIPAAYRFSLTSLTPPPSPALETIPVQLAEGHFRLGVLDKPAQMQALIGHCASGSTNASLLASLLPAFVVIRNQPRLATFVGLLKEEAQADRAGKSFVLARMVELLFIEAIRSSGTLATPGLMRGLSDPRVAQAIRLLHQAPARRWTVNALAADCALSRSTLFERFTDLTGMTPMGYLLGWRMTLAMQWLSETGISIADIAERIGYGSASAFSVAFTRYTGISPGKYTRQRAALNVSRPALT
;
A
#
# COMPACT_ATOMS: atom_id res chain seq x y z
N MET A 1 -8.77 14.93 -18.85
CA MET A 1 -8.62 13.46 -18.87
C MET A 1 -8.18 13.07 -17.47
N SER A 2 -8.92 12.22 -16.77
CA SER A 2 -8.53 11.75 -15.44
C SER A 2 -7.31 10.83 -15.56
N ASP A 3 -6.39 10.94 -14.59
CA ASP A 3 -5.24 10.05 -14.46
C ASP A 3 -5.64 8.89 -13.51
N PRO A 4 -5.79 7.64 -14.00
CA PRO A 4 -6.21 6.52 -13.16
C PRO A 4 -5.27 6.27 -11.98
N LEU A 5 -3.98 6.55 -12.14
CA LEU A 5 -3.03 6.42 -11.05
C LEU A 5 -3.29 7.46 -9.97
N ALA A 6 -3.54 8.72 -10.36
CA ALA A 6 -3.87 9.77 -9.41
C ALA A 6 -5.17 9.46 -8.65
N GLU A 7 -6.19 8.91 -9.33
CA GLU A 7 -7.42 8.47 -8.68
C GLU A 7 -7.17 7.34 -7.67
N VAL A 8 -6.39 6.33 -8.03
CA VAL A 8 -6.01 5.25 -7.13
C VAL A 8 -5.21 5.78 -5.94
N ILE A 9 -4.22 6.64 -6.16
CA ILE A 9 -3.43 7.25 -5.08
C ILE A 9 -4.32 8.06 -4.13
N ALA A 10 -5.24 8.87 -4.67
CA ALA A 10 -6.20 9.63 -3.86
C ALA A 10 -7.11 8.71 -3.04
N MET A 11 -7.59 7.62 -3.65
CA MET A 11 -8.39 6.60 -2.97
C MET A 11 -7.63 5.87 -1.88
N LEU A 12 -6.34 5.60 -2.09
CA LEU A 12 -5.50 4.94 -1.11
C LEU A 12 -5.33 5.79 0.15
N ASN A 13 -5.46 7.14 0.02
CA ASN A 13 -5.33 8.09 1.13
C ASN A 13 -4.21 7.67 2.10
N LEU A 14 -3.05 7.36 1.52
CA LEU A 14 -1.90 6.83 2.23
C LEU A 14 -1.42 7.90 3.21
N ARG A 15 -1.48 7.59 4.50
CA ARG A 15 -0.90 8.43 5.55
C ARG A 15 0.15 7.62 6.29
N ALA A 16 1.36 8.13 6.31
CA ALA A 16 2.41 7.60 7.18
C ALA A 16 2.01 7.87 8.65
N VAL A 17 1.69 6.82 9.40
CA VAL A 17 1.11 6.99 10.76
C VAL A 17 2.17 6.92 11.85
N LEU A 18 3.22 6.16 11.67
CA LEU A 18 4.28 6.02 12.67
C LEU A 18 5.59 5.82 11.94
N THR A 19 6.41 6.86 11.89
CA THR A 19 7.79 6.76 11.41
C THR A 19 8.71 6.58 12.60
N LYS A 20 9.47 5.50 12.62
CA LYS A 20 10.46 5.20 13.65
C LYS A 20 11.83 5.07 13.02
N THR A 21 12.84 5.61 13.66
CA THR A 21 14.23 5.33 13.31
C THR A 21 14.66 4.05 14.03
N ILE A 22 15.23 3.13 13.31
CA ILE A 22 15.78 1.89 13.85
C ILE A 22 17.25 1.82 13.48
N GLU A 23 18.06 1.48 14.46
CA GLU A 23 19.47 1.12 14.32
C GLU A 23 19.68 -0.35 14.65
N GLY A 24 20.54 -1.01 13.91
CA GLY A 24 20.92 -2.41 14.14
C GLY A 24 22.43 -2.59 14.29
N ALA A 25 22.86 -3.40 15.27
CA ALA A 25 24.26 -3.82 15.44
C ALA A 25 24.36 -5.26 15.92
N GLY A 26 25.36 -6.01 15.40
CA GLY A 26 25.51 -7.42 15.70
C GLY A 26 24.36 -8.26 15.16
N ASP A 27 24.08 -9.37 15.83
CA ASP A 27 23.01 -10.30 15.44
C ASP A 27 21.67 -9.83 16.01
N TRP A 28 20.70 -9.69 15.14
CA TRP A 28 19.33 -9.34 15.52
C TRP A 28 18.31 -9.90 14.55
N ARG A 29 17.10 -10.16 15.03
CA ARG A 29 15.93 -10.54 14.26
C ARG A 29 14.68 -9.96 14.89
N VAL A 30 13.84 -9.32 14.07
CA VAL A 30 12.51 -8.85 14.47
C VAL A 30 11.48 -9.46 13.53
N ARG A 31 10.49 -10.13 14.07
CA ARG A 31 9.35 -10.66 13.34
C ARG A 31 8.16 -9.72 13.43
N ARG A 32 7.41 -9.67 12.36
CA ARG A 32 6.17 -8.90 12.26
C ARG A 32 5.06 -9.78 11.73
N SER A 33 3.91 -9.69 12.39
CA SER A 33 2.68 -10.41 12.03
C SER A 33 1.47 -9.49 12.06
N ASP A 34 1.67 -8.17 11.90
CA ASP A 34 0.63 -7.15 12.04
C ASP A 34 -0.38 -7.27 10.89
N GLN A 35 -1.49 -7.94 11.15
CA GLN A 35 -2.54 -8.15 10.16
C GLN A 35 -3.25 -6.82 9.84
N GLY A 36 -3.32 -6.48 8.55
CA GLY A 36 -4.14 -5.39 8.04
C GLY A 36 -3.47 -4.02 7.94
N LEU A 37 -2.19 -3.87 8.34
CA LEU A 37 -1.43 -2.63 8.18
C LEU A 37 -0.37 -2.79 7.09
N SER A 38 -0.26 -1.83 6.20
CA SER A 38 0.86 -1.77 5.25
C SER A 38 2.13 -1.37 5.99
N PHE A 39 3.22 -2.06 5.71
CA PHE A 39 4.54 -1.75 6.27
C PHE A 39 5.40 -1.09 5.20
N TYR A 40 6.19 -0.10 5.59
CA TYR A 40 7.24 0.47 4.77
C TYR A 40 8.56 0.57 5.52
N GLY A 41 9.65 0.56 4.75
CA GLY A 41 10.99 0.79 5.26
C GLY A 41 11.87 1.49 4.24
N VAL A 42 12.76 2.36 4.74
CA VAL A 42 13.80 3.02 3.96
C VAL A 42 15.12 2.75 4.66
N VAL A 43 16.06 2.09 3.99
CA VAL A 43 17.39 1.88 4.54
C VAL A 43 18.22 3.15 4.31
N LEU A 44 18.62 3.81 5.38
CA LEU A 44 19.41 5.04 5.34
C LEU A 44 20.90 4.77 5.29
N GLU A 45 21.36 3.75 6.04
CA GLU A 45 22.75 3.34 6.13
C GLU A 45 22.87 1.83 6.28
N GLY A 46 23.98 1.26 5.77
CA GLY A 46 24.28 -0.15 5.89
C GLY A 46 23.29 -1.04 5.14
N GLY A 47 22.79 -2.04 5.83
CA GLY A 47 21.80 -2.95 5.23
C GLY A 47 21.23 -3.98 6.19
N CYS A 48 20.19 -4.66 5.76
CA CYS A 48 19.53 -5.74 6.47
C CYS A 48 18.97 -6.78 5.50
N ARG A 49 18.51 -7.89 6.02
CA ARG A 49 17.86 -8.95 5.26
C ARG A 49 16.37 -8.98 5.60
N LEU A 50 15.55 -8.97 4.56
CA LEU A 50 14.11 -9.15 4.64
C LEU A 50 13.76 -10.59 4.23
N GLU A 51 13.01 -11.27 5.07
CA GLU A 51 12.47 -12.60 4.82
C GLU A 51 10.93 -12.52 4.88
N ILE A 52 10.26 -12.86 3.79
CA ILE A 52 8.80 -12.91 3.68
C ILE A 52 8.41 -14.37 3.40
N ASP A 53 7.40 -14.87 4.10
CA ASP A 53 6.92 -16.24 3.90
C ASP A 53 6.64 -16.53 2.42
N GLN A 54 7.12 -17.68 1.93
CA GLN A 54 6.98 -18.16 0.55
C GLN A 54 7.70 -17.33 -0.53
N HIS A 55 8.60 -16.40 -0.14
CA HIS A 55 9.39 -15.61 -1.09
C HIS A 55 10.88 -15.75 -0.80
N GLU A 56 11.68 -15.57 -1.84
CA GLU A 56 13.13 -15.52 -1.69
C GLU A 56 13.55 -14.32 -0.83
N PRO A 57 14.48 -14.53 0.11
CA PRO A 57 14.99 -13.48 0.96
C PRO A 57 15.59 -12.32 0.17
N GLN A 58 15.30 -11.09 0.58
CA GLN A 58 15.80 -9.88 -0.06
C GLN A 58 16.87 -9.21 0.80
N ILE A 59 18.01 -8.89 0.22
CA ILE A 59 19.01 -8.03 0.86
C ILE A 59 18.62 -6.58 0.57
N LEU A 60 18.43 -5.79 1.60
CA LEU A 60 18.17 -4.36 1.53
C LEU A 60 19.46 -3.61 1.87
N ARG A 61 19.79 -2.57 1.11
CA ARG A 61 20.97 -1.72 1.28
C ARG A 61 20.59 -0.26 1.40
N ALA A 62 21.52 0.57 1.80
CA ALA A 62 21.32 2.01 1.84
C ALA A 62 20.75 2.55 0.52
N GLY A 63 19.69 3.34 0.59
CA GLY A 63 18.94 3.84 -0.55
C GLY A 63 17.75 2.98 -0.98
N ASP A 64 17.64 1.73 -0.50
CA ASP A 64 16.51 0.88 -0.84
C ASP A 64 15.25 1.28 -0.07
N PHE A 65 14.14 1.29 -0.78
CA PHE A 65 12.79 1.44 -0.23
C PHE A 65 12.04 0.11 -0.34
N ILE A 66 11.36 -0.27 0.73
CA ILE A 66 10.46 -1.43 0.78
C ILE A 66 9.05 -1.00 1.13
N LEU A 67 8.08 -1.57 0.42
CA LEU A 67 6.66 -1.50 0.75
C LEU A 67 6.08 -2.91 0.78
N ILE A 68 5.42 -3.26 1.87
CA ILE A 68 4.61 -4.47 2.02
C ILE A 68 3.16 -4.00 2.15
N PRO A 69 2.34 -4.08 1.08
CA PRO A 69 1.00 -3.47 1.03
C PRO A 69 -0.02 -4.11 1.96
N ALA A 70 0.11 -5.41 2.20
CA ALA A 70 -0.73 -6.17 3.11
C ALA A 70 0.15 -6.87 4.14
N ALA A 71 -0.38 -7.08 5.33
CA ALA A 71 0.37 -7.73 6.39
C ALA A 71 0.61 -9.20 6.06
N TYR A 72 1.75 -9.48 5.51
CA TYR A 72 2.34 -10.82 5.47
C TYR A 72 3.19 -11.00 6.73
N ARG A 73 3.39 -12.27 7.11
CA ARG A 73 4.44 -12.56 8.08
C ARG A 73 5.78 -12.29 7.42
N PHE A 74 6.56 -11.42 8.02
CA PHE A 74 7.92 -11.16 7.57
C PHE A 74 8.86 -10.98 8.75
N SER A 75 10.14 -11.16 8.51
CA SER A 75 11.19 -10.82 9.46
C SER A 75 12.24 -9.93 8.82
N LEU A 76 12.77 -9.02 9.63
CA LEU A 76 13.97 -8.28 9.33
C LEU A 76 15.10 -8.83 10.20
N THR A 77 16.26 -9.05 9.61
CA THR A 77 17.45 -9.56 10.31
C THR A 77 18.68 -8.74 9.97
N SER A 78 19.73 -8.86 10.78
CA SER A 78 21.08 -8.47 10.38
C SER A 78 21.45 -9.07 9.03
N LEU A 79 22.38 -8.46 8.29
CA LEU A 79 22.83 -8.95 6.96
C LEU A 79 23.28 -10.40 7.02
N THR A 80 24.08 -10.75 8.02
CA THR A 80 24.34 -12.13 8.39
C THR A 80 23.24 -12.58 9.31
N PRO A 81 22.39 -13.55 8.90
CA PRO A 81 21.30 -14.03 9.75
C PRO A 81 21.86 -14.56 11.08
N PRO A 82 21.19 -14.31 12.19
CA PRO A 82 21.61 -14.85 13.47
C PRO A 82 21.61 -16.39 13.41
N PRO A 83 22.57 -17.05 14.11
CA PRO A 83 22.75 -18.51 14.04
C PRO A 83 21.52 -19.27 14.54
N SER A 84 20.77 -18.70 15.48
CA SER A 84 19.53 -19.31 15.95
C SER A 84 18.29 -18.76 15.21
N PRO A 85 17.50 -19.61 14.55
CA PRO A 85 16.24 -19.18 13.97
C PRO A 85 15.20 -18.76 15.03
N ALA A 86 15.38 -19.17 16.29
CA ALA A 86 14.51 -18.79 17.40
C ALA A 86 14.83 -17.42 18.00
N LEU A 87 15.95 -16.79 17.60
CA LEU A 87 16.28 -15.45 18.09
C LEU A 87 15.16 -14.47 17.74
N GLU A 88 14.67 -13.78 18.75
CA GLU A 88 13.75 -12.66 18.64
C GLU A 88 14.34 -11.48 19.41
N THR A 89 14.57 -10.38 18.72
CA THR A 89 15.16 -9.19 19.33
C THR A 89 14.06 -8.22 19.75
N ILE A 90 14.03 -7.86 21.01
CA ILE A 90 13.15 -6.82 21.53
C ILE A 90 13.82 -5.46 21.27
N PRO A 91 13.19 -4.55 20.52
CA PRO A 91 13.76 -3.22 20.30
C PRO A 91 13.90 -2.43 21.59
N VAL A 92 15.07 -1.87 21.84
CA VAL A 92 15.33 -0.98 23.00
C VAL A 92 15.13 0.46 22.55
N GLN A 93 14.28 1.19 23.24
CA GLN A 93 14.05 2.61 22.95
C GLN A 93 15.22 3.45 23.47
N LEU A 94 15.89 4.18 22.57
CA LEU A 94 16.98 5.11 22.91
C LEU A 94 16.46 6.53 23.16
N ALA A 95 15.48 6.95 22.35
CA ALA A 95 14.79 8.23 22.43
C ALA A 95 13.39 8.08 21.85
N GLU A 96 12.56 9.11 21.89
CA GLU A 96 11.24 9.10 21.28
C GLU A 96 11.33 8.79 19.77
N GLY A 97 10.67 7.73 19.34
CA GLY A 97 10.70 7.28 17.94
C GLY A 97 12.03 6.69 17.47
N HIS A 98 13.01 6.50 18.36
CA HIS A 98 14.33 5.96 18.02
C HIS A 98 14.61 4.67 18.81
N PHE A 99 14.93 3.60 18.10
CA PHE A 99 15.07 2.26 18.67
C PHE A 99 16.37 1.58 18.21
N ARG A 100 16.91 0.74 19.08
CA ARG A 100 18.10 -0.08 18.85
C ARG A 100 17.73 -1.55 18.81
N LEU A 101 18.31 -2.28 17.85
CA LEU A 101 18.24 -3.73 17.70
C LEU A 101 19.62 -4.35 17.91
N GLY A 102 19.66 -5.48 18.61
CA GLY A 102 20.87 -6.25 18.84
C GLY A 102 21.77 -5.65 19.91
N VAL A 103 23.06 -5.51 19.61
CA VAL A 103 24.09 -5.13 20.59
C VAL A 103 24.08 -3.60 20.82
N LEU A 104 23.94 -3.18 22.08
CA LEU A 104 23.83 -1.75 22.43
C LEU A 104 25.16 -1.01 22.33
N ASP A 105 26.26 -1.67 22.75
CA ASP A 105 27.58 -1.06 22.90
C ASP A 105 28.40 -1.03 21.60
N LYS A 106 27.89 -1.55 20.50
CA LYS A 106 28.56 -1.52 19.19
C LYS A 106 28.05 -0.39 18.34
N PRO A 107 28.88 0.20 17.45
CA PRO A 107 28.41 1.14 16.44
C PRO A 107 27.27 0.54 15.60
N ALA A 108 26.31 1.37 15.19
CA ALA A 108 25.24 0.95 14.30
C ALA A 108 25.84 0.49 12.96
N GLN A 109 25.42 -0.67 12.49
CA GLN A 109 25.78 -1.24 11.20
C GLN A 109 24.67 -1.06 10.16
N MET A 110 23.48 -0.70 10.62
CA MET A 110 22.31 -0.41 9.82
C MET A 110 21.50 0.70 10.49
N GLN A 111 21.02 1.63 9.67
CA GLN A 111 20.00 2.59 10.09
C GLN A 111 18.87 2.60 9.07
N ALA A 112 17.64 2.57 9.53
CA ALA A 112 16.46 2.60 8.68
C ALA A 112 15.34 3.42 9.31
N LEU A 113 14.52 4.06 8.45
CA LEU A 113 13.21 4.55 8.81
C LEU A 113 12.19 3.48 8.49
N ILE A 114 11.38 3.11 9.47
CA ILE A 114 10.29 2.15 9.26
C ILE A 114 8.99 2.72 9.79
N GLY A 115 7.89 2.20 9.28
CA GLY A 115 6.59 2.56 9.81
C GLY A 115 5.47 1.80 9.14
N HIS A 116 4.27 2.20 9.53
CA HIS A 116 3.04 1.67 8.97
C HIS A 116 2.32 2.79 8.21
N CYS A 117 1.73 2.42 7.10
CA CYS A 117 0.72 3.27 6.49
C CYS A 117 -0.64 2.88 7.03
N ALA A 118 -1.33 3.86 7.61
CA ALA A 118 -2.76 3.77 7.63
C ALA A 118 -3.23 4.12 6.22
N SER A 119 -3.51 3.12 5.42
CA SER A 119 -4.60 3.32 4.47
C SER A 119 -5.81 3.59 5.35
N GLY A 120 -6.55 4.66 5.06
CA GLY A 120 -7.86 4.76 5.68
C GLY A 120 -8.46 3.37 5.54
N SER A 121 -8.61 2.59 6.62
CA SER A 121 -8.78 1.13 6.73
C SER A 121 -9.67 0.42 5.67
N THR A 122 -10.13 1.17 4.72
CA THR A 122 -11.02 0.85 3.62
C THR A 122 -10.30 0.24 2.43
N ASN A 123 -9.03 0.58 2.21
CA ASN A 123 -8.37 0.37 0.92
C ASN A 123 -7.17 -0.60 0.99
N ALA A 124 -6.91 -1.23 2.14
CA ALA A 124 -5.85 -2.24 2.26
C ALA A 124 -6.08 -3.42 1.29
N SER A 125 -7.33 -3.81 1.06
CA SER A 125 -7.68 -4.85 0.09
C SER A 125 -7.44 -4.40 -1.37
N LEU A 126 -7.68 -3.12 -1.69
CA LEU A 126 -7.36 -2.57 -3.01
C LEU A 126 -5.85 -2.50 -3.22
N LEU A 127 -5.09 -1.99 -2.23
CA LEU A 127 -3.63 -2.02 -2.27
C LEU A 127 -3.10 -3.43 -2.50
N ALA A 128 -3.61 -4.39 -1.72
CA ALA A 128 -3.20 -5.78 -1.83
C ALA A 128 -3.55 -6.38 -3.21
N SER A 129 -4.64 -5.93 -3.85
CA SER A 129 -5.05 -6.42 -5.18
C SER A 129 -4.34 -5.73 -6.35
N LEU A 130 -3.82 -4.52 -6.15
CA LEU A 130 -3.20 -3.72 -7.22
C LEU A 130 -1.67 -3.71 -7.16
N LEU A 131 -1.07 -4.11 -6.04
CA LEU A 131 0.37 -4.18 -5.83
C LEU A 131 0.80 -5.63 -5.61
N PRO A 132 2.05 -5.98 -5.97
CA PRO A 132 2.60 -7.29 -5.63
C PRO A 132 2.70 -7.45 -4.10
N ALA A 133 2.95 -8.68 -3.62
CA ALA A 133 3.08 -9.01 -2.20
C ALA A 133 4.03 -8.06 -1.46
N PHE A 134 5.08 -7.65 -2.12
CA PHE A 134 5.96 -6.57 -1.68
C PHE A 134 6.61 -5.87 -2.88
N VAL A 135 7.05 -4.64 -2.67
CA VAL A 135 7.78 -3.83 -3.65
C VAL A 135 9.10 -3.42 -3.03
N VAL A 136 10.21 -3.80 -3.66
CA VAL A 136 11.55 -3.28 -3.32
C VAL A 136 12.01 -2.42 -4.47
N ILE A 137 12.34 -1.17 -4.18
CA ILE A 137 12.84 -0.23 -5.17
C ILE A 137 14.30 0.06 -4.88
N ARG A 138 15.12 -0.13 -5.91
CA ARG A 138 16.56 0.00 -5.87
C ARG A 138 17.03 0.87 -7.02
N ASN A 139 18.15 1.55 -6.82
CA ASN A 139 18.88 2.24 -7.89
C ASN A 139 18.04 3.22 -8.74
N GLN A 140 17.03 3.85 -8.12
CA GLN A 140 16.25 4.89 -8.78
C GLN A 140 16.82 6.27 -8.38
N PRO A 141 17.38 7.06 -9.31
CA PRO A 141 18.04 8.34 -8.97
C PRO A 141 17.11 9.31 -8.23
N ARG A 142 15.83 9.32 -8.64
CA ARG A 142 14.82 10.16 -8.03
C ARG A 142 14.50 9.72 -6.59
N LEU A 143 14.44 8.42 -6.35
CA LEU A 143 14.23 7.87 -5.02
C LEU A 143 15.43 8.15 -4.11
N ALA A 144 16.66 8.03 -4.63
CA ALA A 144 17.87 8.34 -3.90
C ALA A 144 17.89 9.78 -3.38
N THR A 145 17.40 10.74 -4.17
CA THR A 145 17.24 12.13 -3.75
C THR A 145 16.28 12.26 -2.57
N PHE A 146 15.11 11.62 -2.65
CA PHE A 146 14.14 11.62 -1.54
C PHE A 146 14.69 10.94 -0.28
N VAL A 147 15.41 9.84 -0.43
CA VAL A 147 16.04 9.14 0.71
C VAL A 147 17.12 10.01 1.36
N GLY A 148 17.92 10.75 0.57
CA GLY A 148 18.88 11.70 1.07
C GLY A 148 18.22 12.79 1.93
N LEU A 149 17.15 13.41 1.43
CA LEU A 149 16.40 14.42 2.18
C LEU A 149 15.75 13.86 3.45
N LEU A 150 15.21 12.62 3.38
CA LEU A 150 14.68 11.92 4.55
C LEU A 150 15.72 11.69 5.61
N LYS A 151 16.94 11.30 5.21
CA LYS A 151 18.06 11.08 6.11
C LYS A 151 18.43 12.38 6.83
N GLU A 152 18.57 13.48 6.07
CA GLU A 152 18.87 14.81 6.62
C GLU A 152 17.80 15.25 7.62
N GLU A 153 16.52 15.14 7.28
CA GLU A 153 15.41 15.50 8.16
C GLU A 153 15.33 14.58 9.39
N ALA A 154 15.61 13.27 9.24
CA ALA A 154 15.62 12.33 10.35
C ALA A 154 16.72 12.61 11.37
N GLN A 155 17.86 13.15 10.93
CA GLN A 155 19.00 13.50 11.79
C GLN A 155 18.90 14.92 12.36
N ALA A 156 18.14 15.81 11.72
CA ALA A 156 17.98 17.19 12.18
C ALA A 156 17.02 17.27 13.38
N ASP A 157 17.27 18.19 14.28
CA ASP A 157 16.35 18.57 15.35
C ASP A 157 15.61 19.86 14.94
N ARG A 158 14.57 19.67 14.10
CA ARG A 158 13.77 20.77 13.55
C ARG A 158 12.32 20.70 14.03
N ALA A 159 11.71 21.85 14.23
CA ALA A 159 10.27 21.91 14.51
C ALA A 159 9.48 21.33 13.35
N GLY A 160 8.46 20.49 13.65
CA GLY A 160 7.64 19.84 12.63
C GLY A 160 8.27 18.63 11.95
N LYS A 161 9.43 18.14 12.39
CA LYS A 161 10.15 16.98 11.85
C LYS A 161 9.25 15.78 11.56
N SER A 162 8.43 15.36 12.53
CA SER A 162 7.54 14.21 12.37
C SER A 162 6.52 14.41 11.24
N PHE A 163 6.01 15.64 11.08
CA PHE A 163 5.08 15.99 10.02
C PHE A 163 5.76 15.99 8.64
N VAL A 164 6.96 16.55 8.54
CA VAL A 164 7.75 16.57 7.30
C VAL A 164 8.11 15.17 6.88
N LEU A 165 8.64 14.34 7.79
CA LEU A 165 8.96 12.93 7.51
C LEU A 165 7.76 12.15 7.01
N ALA A 166 6.58 12.33 7.62
CA ALA A 166 5.37 11.68 7.17
C ALA A 166 5.01 12.06 5.72
N ARG A 167 5.11 13.33 5.33
CA ARG A 167 4.83 13.79 3.96
C ARG A 167 5.86 13.27 2.96
N MET A 168 7.14 13.24 3.34
CA MET A 168 8.18 12.69 2.48
C MET A 168 8.00 11.20 2.24
N VAL A 169 7.59 10.44 3.25
CA VAL A 169 7.25 9.02 3.11
C VAL A 169 6.05 8.83 2.18
N GLU A 170 5.02 9.67 2.27
CA GLU A 170 3.88 9.62 1.34
C GLU A 170 4.32 9.83 -0.12
N LEU A 171 5.26 10.75 -0.38
CA LEU A 171 5.85 10.92 -1.71
C LEU A 171 6.64 9.68 -2.17
N LEU A 172 7.40 9.06 -1.27
CA LEU A 172 8.09 7.81 -1.58
C LEU A 172 7.13 6.69 -1.95
N PHE A 173 5.95 6.61 -1.33
CA PHE A 173 4.91 5.67 -1.74
C PHE A 173 4.46 5.87 -3.17
N ILE A 174 4.23 7.12 -3.56
CA ILE A 174 3.83 7.47 -4.92
C ILE A 174 4.92 7.03 -5.91
N GLU A 175 6.17 7.33 -5.62
CA GLU A 175 7.30 6.91 -6.45
C GLU A 175 7.47 5.37 -6.46
N ALA A 176 7.22 4.70 -5.34
CA ALA A 176 7.22 3.25 -5.26
C ALA A 176 6.16 2.63 -6.18
N ILE A 177 4.94 3.13 -6.13
CA ILE A 177 3.86 2.67 -7.01
C ILE A 177 4.22 2.92 -8.48
N ARG A 178 4.71 4.11 -8.83
CA ARG A 178 5.15 4.45 -10.19
C ARG A 178 6.23 3.51 -10.70
N SER A 179 7.22 3.22 -9.86
CA SER A 179 8.34 2.34 -10.22
C SER A 179 7.95 0.87 -10.30
N SER A 180 6.84 0.45 -9.69
CA SER A 180 6.37 -0.95 -9.73
C SER A 180 5.95 -1.40 -11.14
N GLY A 181 5.66 -0.49 -12.05
CA GLY A 181 5.36 -0.80 -13.45
C GLY A 181 6.50 -1.45 -14.23
N THR A 182 7.73 -1.32 -13.75
CA THR A 182 8.92 -1.99 -14.31
C THR A 182 9.12 -3.41 -13.79
N LEU A 183 8.36 -3.82 -12.77
CA LEU A 183 8.45 -5.16 -12.19
C LEU A 183 7.77 -6.18 -13.10
N ALA A 184 8.30 -7.39 -13.13
CA ALA A 184 7.76 -8.50 -13.92
C ALA A 184 6.39 -8.99 -13.43
N THR A 185 6.01 -8.65 -12.19
CA THR A 185 4.76 -9.10 -11.58
C THR A 185 3.56 -8.31 -12.10
N PRO A 186 2.41 -8.98 -12.36
CA PRO A 186 1.17 -8.31 -12.71
C PRO A 186 0.75 -7.28 -11.66
N GLY A 187 0.11 -6.19 -12.10
CA GLY A 187 -0.37 -5.14 -11.21
C GLY A 187 -0.87 -3.91 -11.97
N LEU A 188 -1.41 -2.94 -11.24
CA LEU A 188 -1.99 -1.72 -11.83
C LEU A 188 -1.01 -1.00 -12.75
N MET A 189 0.23 -0.79 -12.31
CA MET A 189 1.21 -0.02 -13.07
C MET A 189 1.60 -0.70 -14.37
N ARG A 190 1.70 -2.04 -14.37
CA ARG A 190 1.93 -2.82 -15.59
C ARG A 190 0.73 -2.73 -16.54
N GLY A 191 -0.49 -2.74 -16.00
CA GLY A 191 -1.70 -2.48 -16.79
C GLY A 191 -1.73 -1.07 -17.39
N LEU A 192 -1.31 -0.04 -16.65
CA LEU A 192 -1.24 1.34 -17.10
C LEU A 192 -0.11 1.60 -18.12
N SER A 193 0.91 0.78 -18.18
CA SER A 193 1.98 0.88 -19.18
C SER A 193 1.53 0.42 -20.58
N ASP A 194 0.44 -0.35 -20.67
CA ASP A 194 -0.14 -0.76 -21.93
C ASP A 194 -1.26 0.21 -22.35
N PRO A 195 -1.18 0.85 -23.54
CA PRO A 195 -2.14 1.88 -23.95
C PRO A 195 -3.59 1.41 -23.99
N ARG A 196 -3.85 0.14 -24.36
CA ARG A 196 -5.20 -0.42 -24.50
C ARG A 196 -5.78 -0.81 -23.14
N VAL A 197 -4.98 -1.42 -22.27
CA VAL A 197 -5.38 -1.74 -20.90
C VAL A 197 -5.55 -0.46 -20.08
N ALA A 198 -4.67 0.52 -20.23
CA ALA A 198 -4.81 1.84 -19.62
C ALA A 198 -6.11 2.53 -20.05
N GLN A 199 -6.50 2.41 -21.34
CA GLN A 199 -7.78 2.91 -21.81
C GLN A 199 -8.95 2.19 -21.15
N ALA A 200 -8.91 0.86 -21.04
CA ALA A 200 -9.93 0.08 -20.36
C ALA A 200 -10.08 0.51 -18.89
N ILE A 201 -8.97 0.66 -18.17
CA ILE A 201 -8.97 1.12 -16.77
C ILE A 201 -9.60 2.51 -16.67
N ARG A 202 -9.22 3.47 -17.53
CA ARG A 202 -9.81 4.81 -17.55
C ARG A 202 -11.33 4.77 -17.75
N LEU A 203 -11.81 3.98 -18.70
CA LEU A 203 -13.24 3.85 -18.98
C LEU A 203 -14.02 3.29 -17.78
N LEU A 204 -13.47 2.28 -17.10
CA LEU A 204 -14.05 1.70 -15.91
C LEU A 204 -14.11 2.70 -14.75
N HIS A 205 -13.07 3.54 -14.59
CA HIS A 205 -13.02 4.58 -13.56
C HIS A 205 -14.00 5.73 -13.86
N GLN A 206 -14.07 6.19 -15.09
CA GLN A 206 -14.93 7.31 -15.51
C GLN A 206 -16.42 7.00 -15.41
N ALA A 207 -16.79 5.75 -15.65
CA ALA A 207 -18.20 5.34 -15.67
C ALA A 207 -18.43 4.06 -14.85
N PRO A 208 -18.18 4.08 -13.52
CA PRO A 208 -18.33 2.89 -12.68
C PRO A 208 -19.78 2.41 -12.63
N ALA A 209 -20.76 3.27 -12.76
CA ALA A 209 -22.18 2.92 -12.76
C ALA A 209 -22.64 2.24 -14.05
N ARG A 210 -21.92 2.42 -15.18
CA ARG A 210 -22.30 1.82 -16.47
C ARG A 210 -22.34 0.30 -16.36
N ARG A 211 -23.32 -0.34 -16.98
CA ARG A 211 -23.42 -1.80 -17.09
C ARG A 211 -22.39 -2.33 -18.10
N TRP A 212 -21.15 -2.38 -17.64
CA TRP A 212 -20.04 -2.89 -18.44
C TRP A 212 -20.16 -4.39 -18.68
N THR A 213 -19.85 -4.81 -19.90
CA THR A 213 -19.55 -6.18 -20.27
C THR A 213 -18.15 -6.23 -20.88
N VAL A 214 -17.49 -7.39 -20.88
CA VAL A 214 -16.17 -7.52 -21.53
C VAL A 214 -16.26 -7.15 -23.02
N ASN A 215 -17.38 -7.49 -23.69
CA ASN A 215 -17.60 -7.14 -25.10
C ASN A 215 -17.67 -5.63 -25.31
N ALA A 216 -18.46 -4.91 -24.50
CA ALA A 216 -18.58 -3.46 -24.61
C ALA A 216 -17.24 -2.76 -24.32
N LEU A 217 -16.53 -3.20 -23.30
CA LEU A 217 -15.23 -2.65 -22.94
C LEU A 217 -14.18 -2.92 -24.05
N ALA A 218 -14.19 -4.12 -24.63
CA ALA A 218 -13.30 -4.48 -25.72
C ALA A 218 -13.54 -3.64 -26.96
N ALA A 219 -14.81 -3.42 -27.35
CA ALA A 219 -15.18 -2.55 -28.46
C ALA A 219 -14.69 -1.11 -28.23
N ASP A 220 -14.91 -0.54 -27.00
CA ASP A 220 -14.46 0.82 -26.66
C ASP A 220 -12.91 0.94 -26.63
N CYS A 221 -12.18 -0.19 -26.53
CA CYS A 221 -10.71 -0.27 -26.57
C CYS A 221 -10.17 -0.67 -27.96
N ALA A 222 -11.02 -0.88 -28.98
CA ALA A 222 -10.65 -1.38 -30.29
C ALA A 222 -9.89 -2.74 -30.24
N LEU A 223 -10.40 -3.67 -29.42
CA LEU A 223 -9.88 -5.02 -29.26
C LEU A 223 -10.99 -6.08 -29.39
N SER A 224 -10.61 -7.33 -29.68
CA SER A 224 -11.52 -8.45 -29.52
C SER A 224 -11.76 -8.74 -28.03
N ARG A 225 -12.88 -9.41 -27.72
CA ARG A 225 -13.20 -9.82 -26.35
C ARG A 225 -12.08 -10.68 -25.71
N SER A 226 -11.60 -11.68 -26.44
CA SER A 226 -10.54 -12.59 -25.96
C SER A 226 -9.24 -11.82 -25.73
N THR A 227 -8.82 -11.00 -26.69
CA THR A 227 -7.59 -10.21 -26.60
C THR A 227 -7.62 -9.25 -25.41
N LEU A 228 -8.74 -8.54 -25.19
CA LEU A 228 -8.84 -7.67 -24.02
C LEU A 228 -8.77 -8.47 -22.72
N PHE A 229 -9.53 -9.58 -22.64
CA PHE A 229 -9.62 -10.38 -21.42
C PHE A 229 -8.25 -10.94 -21.01
N GLU A 230 -7.55 -11.59 -21.94
CA GLU A 230 -6.22 -12.17 -21.72
C GLU A 230 -5.21 -11.08 -21.35
N ARG A 231 -5.09 -10.06 -22.22
CA ARG A 231 -4.12 -8.97 -22.03
C ARG A 231 -4.33 -8.19 -20.72
N PHE A 232 -5.59 -7.89 -20.39
CA PHE A 232 -5.91 -7.23 -19.13
C PHE A 232 -5.55 -8.11 -17.92
N THR A 233 -5.88 -9.40 -17.97
CA THR A 233 -5.62 -10.34 -16.89
C THR A 233 -4.12 -10.58 -16.71
N ASP A 234 -3.36 -10.75 -17.79
CA ASP A 234 -1.93 -10.97 -17.74
C ASP A 234 -1.16 -9.76 -17.19
N LEU A 235 -1.62 -8.55 -17.54
CA LEU A 235 -0.95 -7.34 -17.11
C LEU A 235 -1.37 -6.88 -15.71
N THR A 236 -2.64 -7.03 -15.34
CA THR A 236 -3.14 -6.54 -14.05
C THR A 236 -3.24 -7.62 -12.97
N GLY A 237 -3.22 -8.90 -13.34
CA GLY A 237 -3.50 -10.02 -12.44
C GLY A 237 -4.98 -10.22 -12.12
N MET A 238 -5.87 -9.43 -12.73
CA MET A 238 -7.31 -9.44 -12.46
C MET A 238 -8.12 -9.48 -13.77
N THR A 239 -9.27 -10.13 -13.75
CA THR A 239 -10.19 -10.00 -14.89
C THR A 239 -10.78 -8.58 -14.96
N PRO A 240 -11.17 -8.06 -16.14
CA PRO A 240 -11.74 -6.71 -16.28
C PRO A 240 -12.95 -6.47 -15.36
N MET A 241 -13.84 -7.45 -15.25
CA MET A 241 -15.04 -7.34 -14.38
C MET A 241 -14.70 -7.50 -12.90
N GLY A 242 -13.68 -8.29 -12.56
CA GLY A 242 -13.14 -8.38 -11.20
C GLY A 242 -12.53 -7.06 -10.76
N TYR A 243 -11.77 -6.41 -11.63
CA TYR A 243 -11.23 -5.08 -11.41
C TYR A 243 -12.34 -4.04 -11.17
N LEU A 244 -13.36 -4.02 -12.04
CA LEU A 244 -14.51 -3.11 -11.87
C LEU A 244 -15.24 -3.35 -10.54
N LEU A 245 -15.43 -4.61 -10.16
CA LEU A 245 -16.05 -4.93 -8.86
C LEU A 245 -15.22 -4.35 -7.71
N GLY A 246 -13.91 -4.57 -7.70
CA GLY A 246 -13.00 -3.99 -6.70
C GLY A 246 -13.08 -2.48 -6.66
N TRP A 247 -13.05 -1.82 -7.82
CA TRP A 247 -13.18 -0.37 -7.93
C TRP A 247 -14.50 0.17 -7.37
N ARG A 248 -15.62 -0.45 -7.73
CA ARG A 248 -16.96 -0.11 -7.20
C ARG A 248 -17.02 -0.26 -5.68
N MET A 249 -16.46 -1.34 -5.14
CA MET A 249 -16.43 -1.55 -3.69
C MET A 249 -15.55 -0.52 -2.99
N THR A 250 -14.45 -0.11 -3.59
CA THR A 250 -13.58 0.94 -3.07
C THR A 250 -14.28 2.28 -2.99
N LEU A 251 -14.98 2.69 -4.08
CA LEU A 251 -15.82 3.89 -4.09
C LEU A 251 -16.92 3.84 -3.02
N ALA A 252 -17.60 2.69 -2.92
CA ALA A 252 -18.64 2.50 -1.91
C ALA A 252 -18.09 2.64 -0.49
N MET A 253 -16.96 2.04 -0.21
CA MET A 253 -16.32 2.12 1.10
C MET A 253 -15.92 3.56 1.45
N GLN A 254 -15.42 4.32 0.48
CA GLN A 254 -15.11 5.75 0.68
C GLN A 254 -16.39 6.52 1.04
N TRP A 255 -17.44 6.43 0.24
CA TRP A 255 -18.68 7.17 0.48
C TRP A 255 -19.42 6.74 1.75
N LEU A 256 -19.34 5.46 2.14
CA LEU A 256 -19.85 4.99 3.44
C LEU A 256 -19.08 5.59 4.63
N SER A 257 -17.88 6.10 4.41
CA SER A 257 -17.08 6.79 5.44
C SER A 257 -17.38 8.29 5.50
N GLU A 258 -18.07 8.83 4.50
CA GLU A 258 -18.53 10.21 4.43
C GLU A 258 -19.92 10.31 5.08
N THR A 259 -20.18 11.41 5.78
CA THR A 259 -21.51 11.63 6.40
C THR A 259 -22.51 12.15 5.38
N GLY A 260 -23.75 11.63 5.42
CA GLY A 260 -24.87 12.20 4.67
C GLY A 260 -25.21 11.52 3.34
N ILE A 261 -24.48 10.48 2.91
CA ILE A 261 -24.81 9.73 1.70
C ILE A 261 -25.59 8.46 2.06
N SER A 262 -26.76 8.26 1.46
CA SER A 262 -27.57 7.07 1.72
C SER A 262 -27.01 5.83 1.02
N ILE A 263 -27.30 4.64 1.58
CA ILE A 263 -26.92 3.36 0.95
C ILE A 263 -27.56 3.23 -0.45
N ALA A 264 -28.75 3.80 -0.65
CA ALA A 264 -29.44 3.78 -1.95
C ALA A 264 -28.70 4.64 -2.98
N ASP A 265 -28.28 5.85 -2.61
CA ASP A 265 -27.51 6.74 -3.49
C ASP A 265 -26.15 6.14 -3.85
N ILE A 266 -25.48 5.49 -2.89
CA ILE A 266 -24.23 4.78 -3.15
C ILE A 266 -24.45 3.65 -4.15
N ALA A 267 -25.49 2.82 -3.96
CA ALA A 267 -25.82 1.72 -4.86
C ALA A 267 -26.03 2.22 -6.30
N GLU A 268 -26.77 3.30 -6.49
CA GLU A 268 -27.01 3.91 -7.80
C GLU A 268 -25.72 4.41 -8.44
N ARG A 269 -24.90 5.17 -7.69
CA ARG A 269 -23.62 5.76 -8.18
C ARG A 269 -22.60 4.72 -8.64
N ILE A 270 -22.67 3.50 -8.11
CA ILE A 270 -21.78 2.40 -8.52
C ILE A 270 -22.47 1.36 -9.43
N GLY A 271 -23.72 1.64 -9.87
CA GLY A 271 -24.40 0.87 -10.89
C GLY A 271 -25.11 -0.39 -10.39
N TYR A 272 -25.55 -0.41 -9.14
CA TYR A 272 -26.47 -1.43 -8.60
C TYR A 272 -27.92 -0.97 -8.73
N GLY A 273 -28.79 -1.89 -9.15
CA GLY A 273 -30.20 -1.58 -9.35
C GLY A 273 -31.02 -1.40 -8.04
N SER A 274 -30.45 -1.73 -6.89
CA SER A 274 -31.09 -1.52 -5.59
C SER A 274 -30.07 -1.53 -4.45
N ALA A 275 -30.42 -0.88 -3.32
CA ALA A 275 -29.66 -0.92 -2.08
C ALA A 275 -29.48 -2.35 -1.54
N SER A 276 -30.46 -3.23 -1.75
CA SER A 276 -30.41 -4.64 -1.36
C SER A 276 -29.36 -5.40 -2.15
N ALA A 277 -29.38 -5.31 -3.48
CA ALA A 277 -28.40 -5.95 -4.36
C ALA A 277 -26.96 -5.47 -4.04
N PHE A 278 -26.79 -4.17 -3.81
CA PHE A 278 -25.51 -3.61 -3.36
C PHE A 278 -25.08 -4.19 -2.01
N SER A 279 -25.98 -4.20 -1.01
CA SER A 279 -25.64 -4.68 0.33
C SER A 279 -25.19 -6.15 0.33
N VAL A 280 -25.81 -7.01 -0.49
CA VAL A 280 -25.39 -8.40 -0.68
C VAL A 280 -23.99 -8.47 -1.30
N ALA A 281 -23.76 -7.72 -2.38
CA ALA A 281 -22.46 -7.70 -3.06
C ALA A 281 -21.36 -7.15 -2.15
N PHE A 282 -21.64 -6.07 -1.42
CA PHE A 282 -20.71 -5.45 -0.47
C PHE A 282 -20.36 -6.41 0.67
N THR A 283 -21.36 -7.08 1.26
CA THR A 283 -21.15 -8.04 2.34
C THR A 283 -20.32 -9.24 1.85
N ARG A 284 -20.58 -9.72 0.63
CA ARG A 284 -19.78 -10.79 0.02
C ARG A 284 -18.34 -10.39 -0.20
N TYR A 285 -18.09 -9.13 -0.57
CA TYR A 285 -16.74 -8.62 -0.85
C TYR A 285 -15.96 -8.29 0.42
N THR A 286 -16.62 -7.68 1.42
CA THR A 286 -15.96 -7.15 2.63
C THR A 286 -16.09 -8.04 3.87
N GLY A 287 -16.98 -9.02 3.85
CA GLY A 287 -17.34 -9.86 5.01
C GLY A 287 -18.31 -9.20 6.01
N ILE A 288 -18.65 -7.91 5.85
CA ILE A 288 -19.56 -7.18 6.75
C ILE A 288 -20.55 -6.32 5.96
N SER A 289 -21.74 -6.10 6.54
CA SER A 289 -22.76 -5.26 5.89
C SER A 289 -22.37 -3.78 5.84
N PRO A 290 -22.89 -3.00 4.84
CA PRO A 290 -22.61 -1.57 4.72
C PRO A 290 -22.88 -0.80 6.01
N GLY A 291 -24.01 -1.03 6.69
CA GLY A 291 -24.35 -0.36 7.95
C GLY A 291 -23.43 -0.72 9.12
N LYS A 292 -22.92 -1.96 9.18
CA LYS A 292 -21.92 -2.34 10.18
C LYS A 292 -20.58 -1.65 9.87
N TYR A 293 -20.22 -1.58 8.58
CA TYR A 293 -19.02 -0.91 8.12
C TYR A 293 -19.03 0.58 8.52
N THR A 294 -20.10 1.32 8.23
CA THR A 294 -20.26 2.74 8.62
C THR A 294 -20.13 2.95 10.13
N ARG A 295 -20.77 2.10 10.95
CA ARG A 295 -20.68 2.20 12.42
C ARG A 295 -19.28 1.97 12.95
N GLN A 296 -18.59 0.98 12.44
CA GLN A 296 -17.19 0.70 12.83
C GLN A 296 -16.28 1.88 12.48
N ARG A 297 -16.52 2.54 11.35
CA ARG A 297 -15.77 3.72 10.92
C ARG A 297 -16.03 4.94 11.77
N ALA A 298 -17.27 5.20 12.10
CA ALA A 298 -17.63 6.28 13.00
C ALA A 298 -16.96 6.13 14.37
N ALA A 299 -16.94 4.90 14.92
CA ALA A 299 -16.25 4.60 16.18
C ALA A 299 -14.74 4.86 16.14
N LEU A 300 -14.07 4.48 15.03
CA LEU A 300 -12.63 4.72 14.83
C LEU A 300 -12.30 6.21 14.68
N ASN A 301 -13.19 6.99 14.07
CA ASN A 301 -13.00 8.44 13.91
C ASN A 301 -13.19 9.20 15.24
N VAL A 302 -14.08 8.73 16.12
CA VAL A 302 -14.29 9.32 17.46
C VAL A 302 -13.12 9.00 18.41
N SER A 303 -12.46 7.86 18.24
CA SER A 303 -11.32 7.43 19.07
C SER A 303 -9.98 8.07 18.68
N ARG A 304 -9.97 8.98 17.68
CA ARG A 304 -8.78 9.77 17.31
C ARG A 304 -8.76 11.03 18.17
N PRO A 305 -7.81 11.17 19.13
CA PRO A 305 -7.62 12.46 19.78
C PRO A 305 -7.30 13.50 18.69
N ALA A 306 -7.99 14.64 18.72
CA ALA A 306 -7.59 15.80 17.96
C ALA A 306 -6.11 16.08 18.29
N LEU A 307 -5.26 16.00 17.28
CA LEU A 307 -3.89 16.51 17.39
C LEU A 307 -4.01 18.02 17.50
N THR A 308 -4.13 18.50 18.74
CA THR A 308 -3.82 19.90 19.10
C THR A 308 -2.32 20.04 19.25
#